data_46dfa2ed8b8575a3ee94bb363f98d9f6
#
_entry.id   46dfa2ed8b8575a3ee94bb363f98d9f6
#
_cell.length_a   1.000
_cell.length_b   1.000
_cell.length_c   1.000
_cell.angle_alpha   90.00
_cell.angle_beta   90.00
_cell.angle_gamma   90.00
#
_symmetry.space_group_name_H-M   'P 1'
#
loop_
_entity.id
_entity.type
_entity.pdbx_description
1 polymer ?
#
loop_
_entity_poly.entity_id
_entity_poly.type
_entity_poly.pdbx_seq_one_letter_code
_entity_poly.pdbx_strand_id
1 'polypeptide(L)'
;MLKLFLIRHGETEWNRIGRLQGHSDTNLSPEGLQQAQIFVKHLPFQHVDAIYSSDLSRAVETAKVIADKFNLPVKKMPILREMNYGIWEGRDIAELIEESPKEFGKFFTDPERCHPPRGETFLECQARLMIGIREIIADHDNQNVVVVSHGAAIRLIISAALDIPIHRLWAISQVNMAVNILRVENGDFTVELLNGTDHLRHL
;
A
#
# COMPACT_ATOMS: atom_id res chain seq x y z
N MET A 1 -0.78 13.96 -18.85
CA MET A 1 -0.52 14.00 -17.39
C MET A 1 -1.27 12.86 -16.71
N LEU A 2 -0.57 11.90 -16.13
CA LEU A 2 -1.14 10.74 -15.44
C LEU A 2 -1.31 11.05 -13.95
N LYS A 3 -2.44 10.63 -13.33
CA LYS A 3 -2.64 10.63 -11.88
C LYS A 3 -2.72 9.19 -11.35
N LEU A 4 -1.87 8.86 -10.41
CA LEU A 4 -1.91 7.60 -9.66
C LEU A 4 -2.54 7.84 -8.30
N PHE A 5 -3.61 7.12 -8.00
CA PHE A 5 -4.27 7.09 -6.69
C PHE A 5 -3.83 5.82 -5.96
N LEU A 6 -2.79 5.93 -5.12
CA LEU A 6 -2.29 4.82 -4.33
C LEU A 6 -3.13 4.69 -3.06
N ILE A 7 -3.81 3.57 -2.90
CA ILE A 7 -4.75 3.34 -1.79
C ILE A 7 -4.29 2.13 -0.99
N ARG A 8 -4.10 2.30 0.32
CA ARG A 8 -3.88 1.16 1.20
C ARG A 8 -5.19 0.40 1.39
N HIS A 9 -5.13 -0.94 1.34
CA HIS A 9 -6.29 -1.79 1.60
C HIS A 9 -7.00 -1.44 2.93
N GLY A 10 -8.29 -1.75 3.02
CA GLY A 10 -9.08 -1.63 4.24
C GLY A 10 -8.55 -2.47 5.40
N GLU A 11 -9.04 -2.22 6.60
CA GLU A 11 -8.63 -2.96 7.78
C GLU A 11 -8.87 -4.47 7.64
N THR A 12 -7.95 -5.27 8.19
CA THR A 12 -8.08 -6.71 8.36
C THR A 12 -8.10 -7.05 9.85
N GLU A 13 -8.57 -8.24 10.20
CA GLU A 13 -8.50 -8.71 11.58
C GLU A 13 -7.05 -8.69 12.12
N TRP A 14 -6.06 -9.01 11.27
CA TRP A 14 -4.66 -8.98 11.65
C TRP A 14 -4.13 -7.56 11.88
N ASN A 15 -4.67 -6.53 11.20
CA ASN A 15 -4.36 -5.14 11.53
C ASN A 15 -4.86 -4.79 12.93
N ARG A 16 -6.10 -5.19 13.28
CA ARG A 16 -6.74 -4.89 14.54
C ARG A 16 -6.01 -5.51 15.75
N ILE A 17 -5.53 -6.74 15.59
CA ILE A 17 -4.82 -7.46 16.66
C ILE A 17 -3.29 -7.25 16.64
N GLY A 18 -2.74 -6.38 15.77
CA GLY A 18 -1.31 -6.08 15.72
C GLY A 18 -0.43 -7.20 15.17
N ARG A 19 -0.95 -8.01 14.22
CA ARG A 19 -0.21 -9.13 13.60
C ARG A 19 0.36 -8.76 12.24
N LEU A 20 1.64 -9.09 12.00
CA LEU A 20 2.30 -8.85 10.71
C LEU A 20 1.72 -9.74 9.62
N GLN A 21 1.40 -9.15 8.46
CA GLN A 21 0.74 -9.87 7.37
C GLN A 21 1.71 -10.27 6.25
N GLY A 22 2.43 -9.30 5.68
CA GLY A 22 3.33 -9.53 4.54
C GLY A 22 2.60 -10.18 3.35
N HIS A 23 3.10 -11.31 2.89
CA HIS A 23 2.52 -12.13 1.82
C HIS A 23 1.43 -13.10 2.30
N SER A 24 1.27 -13.28 3.62
CA SER A 24 0.15 -14.05 4.17
C SER A 24 -1.17 -13.46 3.71
N ASP A 25 -2.04 -14.32 3.16
CA ASP A 25 -3.31 -13.88 2.57
C ASP A 25 -4.40 -13.82 3.64
N THR A 26 -4.92 -12.63 3.86
CA THR A 26 -5.98 -12.33 4.82
C THR A 26 -7.06 -11.50 4.14
N ASN A 27 -8.32 -11.73 4.54
CA ASN A 27 -9.46 -10.95 4.05
C ASN A 27 -9.62 -9.64 4.83
N LEU A 28 -10.45 -8.74 4.32
CA LEU A 28 -10.89 -7.57 5.07
C LEU A 28 -11.69 -7.98 6.31
N SER A 29 -11.60 -7.19 7.38
CA SER A 29 -12.57 -7.24 8.46
C SER A 29 -13.92 -6.63 8.02
N PRO A 30 -15.02 -6.85 8.76
CA PRO A 30 -16.28 -6.15 8.51
C PRO A 30 -16.08 -4.63 8.49
N GLU A 31 -15.27 -4.10 9.39
CA GLU A 31 -14.89 -2.70 9.48
C GLU A 31 -14.11 -2.25 8.24
N GLY A 32 -13.15 -3.06 7.77
CA GLY A 32 -12.40 -2.77 6.56
C GLY A 32 -13.27 -2.72 5.31
N LEU A 33 -14.27 -3.59 5.21
CA LEU A 33 -15.26 -3.55 4.14
C LEU A 33 -16.12 -2.28 4.24
N GLN A 34 -16.55 -1.90 5.44
CA GLN A 34 -17.27 -0.65 5.68
C GLN A 34 -16.43 0.58 5.31
N GLN A 35 -15.15 0.59 5.67
CA GLN A 35 -14.20 1.64 5.27
C GLN A 35 -14.16 1.80 3.74
N ALA A 36 -14.05 0.70 3.00
CA ALA A 36 -14.04 0.71 1.53
C ALA A 36 -15.37 1.23 0.95
N GLN A 37 -16.52 0.85 1.53
CA GLN A 37 -17.84 1.32 1.12
C GLN A 37 -18.03 2.82 1.38
N ILE A 38 -17.53 3.35 2.50
CA ILE A 38 -17.56 4.79 2.80
C ILE A 38 -16.64 5.54 1.86
N PHE A 39 -15.44 5.02 1.60
CA PHE A 39 -14.51 5.61 0.64
C PHE A 39 -15.17 5.86 -0.72
N VAL A 40 -15.90 4.89 -1.25
CA VAL A 40 -16.58 5.01 -2.56
C VAL A 40 -17.67 6.08 -2.57
N LYS A 41 -18.25 6.43 -1.43
CA LYS A 41 -19.21 7.55 -1.31
C LYS A 41 -18.53 8.92 -1.29
N HIS A 42 -17.27 8.99 -0.91
CA HIS A 42 -16.50 10.22 -0.69
C HIS A 42 -15.17 10.23 -1.46
N LEU A 43 -15.19 9.74 -2.70
CA LEU A 43 -14.01 9.65 -3.56
C LEU A 43 -13.38 11.03 -3.82
N PRO A 44 -12.06 11.18 -3.76
CA PRO A 44 -11.37 12.41 -4.13
C PRO A 44 -11.24 12.58 -5.66
N PHE A 45 -11.89 11.73 -6.45
CA PHE A 45 -11.90 11.74 -7.92
C PHE A 45 -13.26 11.32 -8.45
N GLN A 46 -13.62 11.80 -9.64
CA GLN A 46 -14.91 11.51 -10.27
C GLN A 46 -14.80 10.51 -11.42
N HIS A 47 -13.61 10.32 -11.96
CA HIS A 47 -13.33 9.45 -13.09
C HIS A 47 -12.09 8.62 -12.84
N VAL A 48 -12.13 7.36 -13.27
CA VAL A 48 -11.03 6.40 -13.23
C VAL A 48 -11.02 5.65 -14.55
N ASP A 49 -9.82 5.47 -15.13
CA ASP A 49 -9.63 4.77 -16.40
C ASP A 49 -9.19 3.32 -16.21
N ALA A 50 -8.45 3.04 -15.11
CA ALA A 50 -8.00 1.68 -14.80
C ALA A 50 -7.84 1.49 -13.29
N ILE A 51 -8.01 0.23 -12.84
CA ILE A 51 -7.85 -0.17 -11.45
C ILE A 51 -6.91 -1.38 -11.39
N TYR A 52 -5.79 -1.19 -10.70
CA TYR A 52 -4.81 -2.20 -10.38
C TYR A 52 -4.85 -2.55 -8.91
N SER A 53 -4.50 -3.78 -8.58
CA SER A 53 -4.41 -4.23 -7.19
C SER A 53 -3.28 -5.25 -7.03
N SER A 54 -2.65 -5.25 -5.87
CA SER A 54 -2.02 -6.48 -5.38
C SER A 54 -3.00 -7.64 -5.49
N ASP A 55 -2.51 -8.84 -5.69
CA ASP A 55 -3.35 -10.05 -5.80
C ASP A 55 -3.77 -10.63 -4.45
N LEU A 56 -3.29 -10.08 -3.31
CA LEU A 56 -3.71 -10.49 -1.98
C LEU A 56 -5.16 -10.08 -1.70
N SER A 57 -5.92 -10.97 -1.07
CA SER A 57 -7.37 -10.87 -0.89
C SER A 57 -7.82 -9.53 -0.33
N ARG A 58 -7.21 -9.02 0.73
CA ARG A 58 -7.52 -7.71 1.33
C ARG A 58 -7.43 -6.53 0.35
N ALA A 59 -6.43 -6.57 -0.54
CA ALA A 59 -6.27 -5.53 -1.56
C ALA A 59 -7.28 -5.70 -2.70
N VAL A 60 -7.50 -6.93 -3.13
CA VAL A 60 -8.49 -7.26 -4.18
C VAL A 60 -9.90 -6.91 -3.74
N GLU A 61 -10.29 -7.23 -2.50
CA GLU A 61 -11.61 -6.90 -1.94
C GLU A 61 -11.81 -5.39 -1.88
N THR A 62 -10.81 -4.65 -1.41
CA THR A 62 -10.84 -3.18 -1.42
C THR A 62 -10.98 -2.63 -2.85
N ALA A 63 -10.18 -3.15 -3.79
CA ALA A 63 -10.21 -2.72 -5.19
C ALA A 63 -11.56 -3.03 -5.87
N LYS A 64 -12.19 -4.16 -5.55
CA LYS A 64 -13.50 -4.53 -6.09
C LYS A 64 -14.58 -3.53 -5.71
N VAL A 65 -14.64 -3.09 -4.44
CA VAL A 65 -15.61 -2.09 -4.00
C VAL A 65 -15.48 -0.79 -4.82
N ILE A 66 -14.23 -0.39 -5.15
CA ILE A 66 -13.98 0.78 -6.00
C ILE A 66 -14.38 0.49 -7.45
N ALA A 67 -13.99 -0.68 -7.96
CA ALA A 67 -14.23 -1.11 -9.33
C ALA A 67 -15.72 -1.19 -9.69
N ASP A 68 -16.53 -1.70 -8.77
CA ASP A 68 -17.99 -1.79 -8.92
C ASP A 68 -18.63 -0.40 -9.16
N LYS A 69 -18.11 0.65 -8.49
CA LYS A 69 -18.59 2.03 -8.68
C LYS A 69 -18.39 2.56 -10.10
N PHE A 70 -17.28 2.15 -10.74
CA PHE A 70 -16.89 2.63 -12.08
C PHE A 70 -17.18 1.60 -13.19
N ASN A 71 -17.71 0.44 -12.83
CA ASN A 71 -17.93 -0.69 -13.75
C ASN A 71 -16.66 -1.07 -14.51
N LEU A 72 -15.53 -1.15 -13.80
CA LEU A 72 -14.21 -1.49 -14.34
C LEU A 72 -13.72 -2.82 -13.80
N PRO A 73 -12.91 -3.57 -14.57
CA PRO A 73 -12.24 -4.76 -14.06
C PRO A 73 -11.08 -4.38 -13.13
N VAL A 74 -10.80 -5.24 -12.13
CA VAL A 74 -9.58 -5.16 -11.32
C VAL A 74 -8.46 -5.96 -11.99
N LYS A 75 -7.38 -5.29 -12.36
CA LYS A 75 -6.15 -5.92 -12.89
C LYS A 75 -5.25 -6.28 -11.72
N LYS A 76 -5.07 -7.58 -11.47
CA LYS A 76 -4.23 -8.08 -10.37
C LYS A 76 -2.76 -8.12 -10.80
N MET A 77 -1.88 -7.57 -9.96
CA MET A 77 -0.43 -7.56 -10.17
C MET A 77 0.28 -8.05 -8.89
N PRO A 78 0.80 -9.30 -8.85
CA PRO A 78 1.55 -9.81 -7.70
C PRO A 78 2.78 -8.96 -7.33
N ILE A 79 3.33 -8.24 -8.31
CA ILE A 79 4.45 -7.31 -8.10
C ILE A 79 4.10 -6.15 -7.14
N LEU A 80 2.79 -5.88 -6.89
CA LEU A 80 2.29 -4.85 -5.97
C LEU A 80 2.02 -5.37 -4.55
N ARG A 81 2.39 -6.63 -4.23
CA ARG A 81 2.25 -7.19 -2.88
C ARG A 81 3.00 -6.37 -1.84
N GLU A 82 2.58 -6.52 -0.59
CA GLU A 82 3.29 -6.00 0.58
C GLU A 82 4.73 -6.53 0.62
N MET A 83 5.56 -5.92 1.43
CA MET A 83 6.88 -6.46 1.76
C MET A 83 6.73 -7.87 2.33
N ASN A 84 7.56 -8.80 1.86
CA ASN A 84 7.64 -10.14 2.43
C ASN A 84 8.36 -10.07 3.78
N TYR A 85 7.64 -10.35 4.86
CA TYR A 85 8.21 -10.34 6.21
C TYR A 85 8.78 -11.70 6.65
N GLY A 86 8.87 -12.67 5.74
CA GLY A 86 9.50 -13.97 6.00
C GLY A 86 8.93 -14.67 7.23
N ILE A 87 9.79 -15.08 8.17
CA ILE A 87 9.34 -15.81 9.37
C ILE A 87 8.58 -14.93 10.39
N TRP A 88 8.53 -13.63 10.20
CA TRP A 88 7.73 -12.74 11.05
C TRP A 88 6.26 -12.70 10.64
N GLU A 89 5.91 -13.21 9.46
CA GLU A 89 4.51 -13.25 9.02
C GLU A 89 3.64 -14.09 9.95
N GLY A 90 2.46 -13.58 10.28
CA GLY A 90 1.55 -14.19 11.23
C GLY A 90 1.91 -14.01 12.71
N ARG A 91 3.09 -13.43 13.02
CA ARG A 91 3.51 -13.14 14.39
C ARG A 91 2.88 -11.85 14.91
N ASP A 92 2.61 -11.83 16.19
CA ASP A 92 2.22 -10.63 16.92
C ASP A 92 3.41 -9.67 17.03
N ILE A 93 3.17 -8.38 16.76
CA ILE A 93 4.22 -7.36 16.81
C ILE A 93 4.75 -7.18 18.25
N ALA A 94 3.87 -7.25 19.26
CA ALA A 94 4.28 -7.12 20.66
C ALA A 94 5.17 -8.30 21.08
N GLU A 95 4.83 -9.53 20.66
CA GLU A 95 5.69 -10.70 20.89
C GLU A 95 7.06 -10.56 20.23
N LEU A 96 7.11 -10.08 18.98
CA LEU A 96 8.38 -9.85 18.28
C LEU A 96 9.26 -8.79 18.96
N ILE A 97 8.64 -7.75 19.50
CA ILE A 97 9.35 -6.72 20.30
C ILE A 97 9.92 -7.34 21.58
N GLU A 98 9.16 -8.20 22.24
CA GLU A 98 9.55 -8.82 23.52
C GLU A 98 10.66 -9.86 23.35
N GLU A 99 10.53 -10.73 22.33
CA GLU A 99 11.49 -11.81 22.05
C GLU A 99 12.81 -11.33 21.43
N SER A 100 12.75 -10.32 20.56
CA SER A 100 13.90 -9.86 19.77
C SER A 100 13.96 -8.33 19.67
N PRO A 101 13.99 -7.60 20.80
CA PRO A 101 13.87 -6.14 20.82
C PRO A 101 14.92 -5.42 19.99
N LYS A 102 16.15 -5.95 19.95
CA LYS A 102 17.25 -5.36 19.17
C LYS A 102 17.09 -5.58 17.67
N GLU A 103 16.73 -6.79 17.26
CA GLU A 103 16.59 -7.16 15.85
C GLU A 103 15.34 -6.54 15.26
N PHE A 104 14.19 -6.70 15.94
CA PHE A 104 12.94 -6.10 15.48
C PHE A 104 12.97 -4.57 15.58
N GLY A 105 13.63 -4.00 16.59
CA GLY A 105 13.84 -2.55 16.70
C GLY A 105 14.65 -1.96 15.55
N LYS A 106 15.65 -2.69 15.04
CA LYS A 106 16.44 -2.27 13.85
C LYS A 106 15.60 -2.17 12.58
N PHE A 107 14.55 -2.95 12.46
CA PHE A 107 13.61 -2.84 11.33
C PHE A 107 13.03 -1.43 11.19
N PHE A 108 12.89 -0.71 12.30
CA PHE A 108 12.39 0.67 12.31
C PHE A 108 13.51 1.72 12.36
N THR A 109 14.63 1.42 13.01
CA THR A 109 15.71 2.39 13.25
C THR A 109 16.85 2.32 12.24
N ASP A 110 17.07 1.16 11.61
CA ASP A 110 18.11 0.92 10.60
C ASP A 110 17.58 0.03 9.46
N PRO A 111 16.50 0.46 8.75
CA PRO A 111 15.85 -0.36 7.72
C PRO A 111 16.76 -0.61 6.50
N GLU A 112 17.81 0.16 6.29
CA GLU A 112 18.78 -0.09 5.22
C GLU A 112 19.60 -1.37 5.42
N ARG A 113 19.84 -1.74 6.68
CA ARG A 113 20.69 -2.90 7.05
C ARG A 113 19.91 -4.02 7.70
N CYS A 114 18.66 -3.79 8.08
CA CYS A 114 17.81 -4.78 8.71
C CYS A 114 16.73 -5.26 7.77
N HIS A 115 16.56 -6.57 7.69
CA HIS A 115 15.44 -7.18 6.98
C HIS A 115 14.89 -8.37 7.77
N PRO A 116 13.61 -8.72 7.59
CA PRO A 116 13.03 -9.91 8.19
C PRO A 116 13.78 -11.17 7.74
N PRO A 117 14.09 -12.10 8.64
CA PRO A 117 14.74 -13.35 8.24
C PRO A 117 13.90 -14.11 7.21
N ARG A 118 14.50 -14.52 6.10
CA ARG A 118 13.83 -15.14 4.93
C ARG A 118 12.80 -14.23 4.23
N GLY A 119 12.80 -12.94 4.53
CA GLY A 119 11.95 -11.94 3.87
C GLY A 119 12.75 -11.09 2.89
N GLU A 120 12.08 -10.07 2.35
CA GLU A 120 12.70 -9.06 1.48
C GLU A 120 13.47 -8.01 2.31
N THR A 121 14.53 -7.46 1.74
CA THR A 121 15.05 -6.15 2.15
C THR A 121 14.12 -5.04 1.66
N PHE A 122 14.16 -3.87 2.29
CA PHE A 122 13.38 -2.71 1.83
C PHE A 122 13.75 -2.29 0.40
N LEU A 123 15.03 -2.40 0.02
CA LEU A 123 15.50 -2.06 -1.34
C LEU A 123 15.00 -3.05 -2.38
N GLU A 124 14.99 -4.37 -2.09
CA GLU A 124 14.42 -5.37 -2.99
C GLU A 124 12.93 -5.16 -3.20
N CYS A 125 12.19 -4.92 -2.11
CA CYS A 125 10.77 -4.60 -2.17
C CYS A 125 10.51 -3.33 -2.98
N GLN A 126 11.25 -2.25 -2.73
CA GLN A 126 11.15 -0.99 -3.46
C GLN A 126 11.41 -1.18 -4.96
N ALA A 127 12.49 -1.89 -5.31
CA ALA A 127 12.84 -2.16 -6.71
C ALA A 127 11.73 -2.93 -7.42
N ARG A 128 11.19 -3.98 -6.77
CA ARG A 128 10.07 -4.78 -7.28
C ARG A 128 8.83 -3.91 -7.51
N LEU A 129 8.44 -3.11 -6.54
CA LEU A 129 7.27 -2.23 -6.62
C LEU A 129 7.42 -1.19 -7.73
N MET A 130 8.61 -0.58 -7.86
CA MET A 130 8.85 0.44 -8.88
C MET A 130 8.86 -0.12 -10.31
N ILE A 131 9.19 -1.40 -10.50
CA ILE A 131 8.96 -2.07 -11.80
C ILE A 131 7.46 -2.07 -12.12
N GLY A 132 6.61 -2.52 -11.20
CA GLY A 132 5.16 -2.54 -11.43
C GLY A 132 4.55 -1.14 -11.63
N ILE A 133 5.02 -0.13 -10.89
CA ILE A 133 4.56 1.26 -11.08
C ILE A 133 4.98 1.80 -12.44
N ARG A 134 6.20 1.50 -12.91
CA ARG A 134 6.65 1.91 -14.25
C ARG A 134 5.88 1.22 -15.37
N GLU A 135 5.53 -0.06 -15.22
CA GLU A 135 4.64 -0.76 -16.16
C GLU A 135 3.29 -0.06 -16.25
N ILE A 136 2.67 0.26 -15.11
CA ILE A 136 1.41 1.00 -15.07
C ILE A 136 1.54 2.37 -15.75
N ILE A 137 2.63 3.11 -15.49
CA ILE A 137 2.87 4.42 -16.10
C ILE A 137 3.03 4.30 -17.62
N ALA A 138 3.71 3.27 -18.10
CA ALA A 138 3.93 3.04 -19.55
C ALA A 138 2.63 2.71 -20.31
N ASP A 139 1.68 2.05 -19.63
CA ASP A 139 0.39 1.68 -20.21
C ASP A 139 -0.66 2.82 -20.22
N HIS A 140 -0.39 3.92 -19.51
CA HIS A 140 -1.38 4.95 -19.29
C HIS A 140 -0.80 6.37 -19.50
N ASP A 141 -1.38 7.11 -20.43
CA ASP A 141 -1.09 8.54 -20.61
C ASP A 141 -2.37 9.37 -20.44
N ASN A 142 -2.25 10.50 -19.75
CA ASN A 142 -3.37 11.42 -19.50
C ASN A 142 -4.60 10.77 -18.83
N GLN A 143 -4.36 9.81 -17.93
CA GLN A 143 -5.39 8.99 -17.29
C GLN A 143 -5.34 9.06 -15.76
N ASN A 144 -6.45 8.66 -15.14
CA ASN A 144 -6.58 8.48 -13.70
C ASN A 144 -6.55 6.98 -13.39
N VAL A 145 -5.52 6.53 -12.69
CA VAL A 145 -5.31 5.11 -12.38
C VAL A 145 -5.32 4.88 -10.87
N VAL A 146 -6.17 3.98 -10.41
CA VAL A 146 -6.20 3.53 -9.02
C VAL A 146 -5.28 2.32 -8.86
N VAL A 147 -4.48 2.33 -7.81
CA VAL A 147 -3.59 1.22 -7.42
C VAL A 147 -3.84 0.89 -5.95
N VAL A 148 -4.42 -0.27 -5.67
CA VAL A 148 -4.64 -0.74 -4.31
C VAL A 148 -3.48 -1.65 -3.88
N SER A 149 -2.81 -1.27 -2.79
CA SER A 149 -1.64 -1.96 -2.27
C SER A 149 -1.61 -1.89 -0.73
N HIS A 150 -0.43 -1.85 -0.11
CA HIS A 150 -0.23 -2.12 1.30
C HIS A 150 0.59 -1.01 1.98
N GLY A 151 0.74 -1.12 3.31
CA GLY A 151 1.33 -0.07 4.13
C GLY A 151 2.80 0.20 3.82
N ALA A 152 3.68 -0.81 3.88
CA ALA A 152 5.09 -0.62 3.59
C ALA A 152 5.32 -0.44 2.09
N ALA A 153 4.57 -1.16 1.24
CA ALA A 153 4.65 -1.03 -0.21
C ALA A 153 4.39 0.41 -0.68
N ILE A 154 3.32 1.05 -0.22
CA ILE A 154 3.00 2.44 -0.59
C ILE A 154 4.07 3.42 -0.07
N ARG A 155 4.56 3.23 1.18
CA ARG A 155 5.68 4.03 1.70
C ARG A 155 6.91 3.94 0.80
N LEU A 156 7.25 2.73 0.34
CA LEU A 156 8.40 2.50 -0.53
C LEU A 156 8.23 3.13 -1.92
N ILE A 157 7.02 3.08 -2.49
CA ILE A 157 6.71 3.76 -3.75
C ILE A 157 6.87 5.28 -3.59
N ILE A 158 6.29 5.86 -2.53
CA ILE A 158 6.38 7.30 -2.26
C ILE A 158 7.83 7.72 -1.98
N SER A 159 8.56 6.91 -1.20
CA SER A 159 9.98 7.12 -0.91
C SER A 159 10.82 7.17 -2.19
N ALA A 160 10.60 6.24 -3.13
CA ALA A 160 11.27 6.25 -4.43
C ALA A 160 10.84 7.44 -5.31
N ALA A 161 9.56 7.79 -5.31
CA ALA A 161 9.02 8.90 -6.10
C ALA A 161 9.55 10.28 -5.67
N LEU A 162 9.95 10.43 -4.41
CA LEU A 162 10.42 11.69 -3.81
C LEU A 162 11.91 11.67 -3.42
N ASP A 163 12.66 10.65 -3.82
CA ASP A 163 14.06 10.44 -3.41
C ASP A 163 14.27 10.49 -1.88
N ILE A 164 13.26 10.04 -1.12
CA ILE A 164 13.37 9.94 0.34
C ILE A 164 14.20 8.70 0.68
N PRO A 165 15.30 8.84 1.41
CA PRO A 165 16.14 7.69 1.77
C PRO A 165 15.41 6.70 2.69
N ILE A 166 15.71 5.41 2.56
CA ILE A 166 15.01 4.31 3.24
C ILE A 166 14.99 4.47 4.77
N HIS A 167 16.04 5.01 5.38
CA HIS A 167 16.07 5.26 6.82
C HIS A 167 15.01 6.30 7.29
N ARG A 168 14.38 7.03 6.36
CA ARG A 168 13.28 7.97 6.65
C ARG A 168 11.90 7.38 6.33
N LEU A 169 11.82 6.13 5.90
CA LEU A 169 10.60 5.47 5.43
C LEU A 169 9.42 5.60 6.41
N TRP A 170 9.71 5.43 7.70
CA TRP A 170 8.69 5.45 8.75
C TRP A 170 8.16 6.84 9.09
N ALA A 171 8.77 7.90 8.55
CA ALA A 171 8.22 9.27 8.62
C ALA A 171 6.98 9.45 7.72
N ILE A 172 6.76 8.54 6.76
CA ILE A 172 5.59 8.55 5.87
C ILE A 172 4.46 7.77 6.56
N SER A 173 3.43 8.45 7.03
CA SER A 173 2.25 7.79 7.61
C SER A 173 1.43 7.08 6.52
N GLN A 174 0.88 5.90 6.82
CA GLN A 174 -0.05 5.18 5.95
C GLN A 174 -1.04 4.41 6.82
N VAL A 175 -2.25 4.91 6.97
CA VAL A 175 -3.34 4.20 7.66
C VAL A 175 -4.17 3.38 6.67
N ASN A 176 -4.99 2.44 7.14
CA ASN A 176 -5.90 1.68 6.27
C ASN A 176 -6.83 2.64 5.53
N MET A 177 -7.12 2.37 4.27
CA MET A 177 -7.87 3.21 3.33
C MET A 177 -7.26 4.61 3.07
N ALA A 178 -6.06 4.91 3.54
CA ALA A 178 -5.40 6.16 3.17
C ALA A 178 -5.21 6.25 1.65
N VAL A 179 -5.43 7.45 1.12
CA VAL A 179 -5.24 7.79 -0.30
C VAL A 179 -4.00 8.66 -0.44
N ASN A 180 -3.18 8.34 -1.41
CA ASN A 180 -2.07 9.18 -1.84
C ASN A 180 -2.26 9.48 -3.32
N ILE A 181 -2.04 10.72 -3.73
CA ILE A 181 -2.19 11.15 -5.12
C ILE A 181 -0.82 11.56 -5.64
N LEU A 182 -0.34 10.84 -6.64
CA LEU A 182 0.89 11.14 -7.36
C LEU A 182 0.52 11.59 -8.78
N ARG A 183 0.96 12.76 -9.16
CA ARG A 183 0.96 13.22 -10.55
C ARG A 183 2.27 12.83 -11.21
N VAL A 184 2.18 12.24 -12.40
CA VAL A 184 3.34 11.83 -13.19
C VAL A 184 3.34 12.62 -14.49
N GLU A 185 4.46 13.28 -14.76
CA GLU A 185 4.66 14.10 -15.96
C GLU A 185 6.13 14.01 -16.41
N ASN A 186 6.38 13.60 -17.65
CA ASN A 186 7.73 13.40 -18.20
C ASN A 186 8.66 12.50 -17.37
N GLY A 187 8.10 11.57 -16.62
CA GLY A 187 8.85 10.67 -15.72
C GLY A 187 9.06 11.20 -14.30
N ASP A 188 8.73 12.46 -14.05
CA ASP A 188 8.84 13.09 -12.73
C ASP A 188 7.54 12.89 -11.92
N PHE A 189 7.69 12.72 -10.60
CA PHE A 189 6.60 12.58 -9.68
C PHE A 189 6.36 13.87 -8.87
N THR A 190 5.08 14.21 -8.72
CA THR A 190 4.64 15.25 -7.78
C THR A 190 3.61 14.65 -6.84
N VAL A 191 3.79 14.76 -5.53
CA VAL A 191 2.78 14.34 -4.54
C VAL A 191 1.78 15.47 -4.35
N GLU A 192 0.52 15.22 -4.70
CA GLU A 192 -0.60 16.16 -4.51
C GLU A 192 -1.34 15.91 -3.19
N LEU A 193 -1.34 14.66 -2.72
CA LEU A 193 -1.94 14.25 -1.44
C LEU A 193 -1.12 13.12 -0.82
N LEU A 194 -0.91 13.18 0.48
CA LEU A 194 -0.24 12.13 1.25
C LEU A 194 -1.11 11.70 2.42
N ASN A 195 -1.37 10.39 2.52
CA ASN A 195 -2.13 9.79 3.62
C ASN A 195 -3.48 10.47 3.88
N GLY A 196 -4.22 10.82 2.83
CA GLY A 196 -5.54 11.45 2.91
C GLY A 196 -6.58 10.50 3.51
N THR A 197 -7.31 10.96 4.53
CA THR A 197 -8.25 10.14 5.32
C THR A 197 -9.59 10.84 5.59
N ASP A 198 -9.89 11.93 4.90
CA ASP A 198 -11.09 12.74 5.17
C ASP A 198 -12.39 11.93 5.05
N HIS A 199 -12.43 10.95 4.14
CA HIS A 199 -13.56 10.04 3.98
C HIS A 199 -13.83 9.18 5.24
N LEU A 200 -12.79 8.89 6.06
CA LEU A 200 -12.95 8.09 7.28
C LEU A 200 -13.66 8.85 8.42
N ARG A 201 -13.85 10.17 8.30
CA ARG A 201 -14.63 10.95 9.27
C ARG A 201 -16.12 10.63 9.22
N HIS A 202 -16.55 9.86 8.24
CA HIS A 202 -17.94 9.43 8.03
C HIS A 202 -18.19 7.98 8.46
N LEU A 203 -17.22 7.35 9.19
CA LEU A 203 -17.36 6.02 9.81
C LEU A 203 -18.27 6.04 11.03
#